data_6db759c1f883e65c1aa510b42ae2b878
#
_entry.id   6db759c1f883e65c1aa510b42ae2b878
#
_cell.length_a   1.000
_cell.length_b   1.000
_cell.length_c   1.000
_cell.angle_alpha   90.00
_cell.angle_beta   90.00
_cell.angle_gamma   90.00
#
_symmetry.space_group_name_H-M   'P 1'
#
loop_
_entity.id
_entity.type
_entity.pdbx_description
1 polymer ?
#
loop_
_entity_poly.entity_id
_entity_poly.type
_entity_poly.pdbx_seq_one_letter_code
_entity_poly.pdbx_strand_id
1 'polypeptide(L)'
;MFPIPSVKAQMNPQTTFVGERWRIGFLTDALVRLEWSDSGVFEDEATQVVLNRSFEQETPKVSYSQRGGMHVWETASIRLVFDGQSFSKEGLSAVVKNAGGGFGTTWHYGDEGHANLKGTARTLDGVDGACELGMGLLSRDGWAVLDDSQSNLLQADEAACKAGCVTRPRGHSEIDIYFFSYGNRYADAIRDFYCLSGPTPLLPRWALGNWWSRYYPYSQGEYLALMDRFSEEGIPFTTAVLDMDW
;
A
#
# COMPACT_ATOMS: atom_id res chain seq x y z
N MET A 1 18.83 -9.86 11.16
CA MET A 1 17.60 -9.20 11.62
C MET A 1 17.49 -7.92 10.82
N PHE A 2 16.45 -7.76 10.01
CA PHE A 2 16.23 -6.50 9.29
C PHE A 2 15.76 -5.46 10.31
N PRO A 3 16.31 -4.22 10.27
CA PRO A 3 15.85 -3.17 11.16
C PRO A 3 14.38 -2.89 10.86
N ILE A 4 13.55 -2.86 11.91
CA ILE A 4 12.17 -2.41 11.78
C ILE A 4 12.24 -0.93 11.44
N PRO A 5 11.63 -0.47 10.33
CA PRO A 5 11.63 0.93 9.98
C PRO A 5 10.95 1.75 11.10
N SER A 6 11.39 2.98 11.30
CA SER A 6 10.71 3.89 12.23
C SER A 6 9.28 4.09 11.77
N VAL A 7 8.32 3.85 12.66
CA VAL A 7 6.90 3.92 12.36
C VAL A 7 6.35 5.26 12.85
N LYS A 8 5.75 6.05 11.94
CA LYS A 8 5.02 7.29 12.25
C LYS A 8 3.53 7.10 11.90
N ALA A 9 2.87 6.21 12.62
CA ALA A 9 1.54 5.73 12.27
C ALA A 9 0.43 6.79 12.43
N GLN A 10 0.62 7.78 13.28
CA GLN A 10 -0.38 8.81 13.54
C GLN A 10 -0.39 9.90 12.46
N MET A 11 -1.58 10.35 12.13
CA MET A 11 -1.80 11.49 11.22
C MET A 11 -1.40 12.82 11.87
N ASN A 12 -1.02 13.79 11.04
CA ASN A 12 -0.83 15.17 11.49
C ASN A 12 -2.21 15.78 11.90
N PRO A 13 -2.40 16.17 13.16
CA PRO A 13 -3.69 16.71 13.61
C PRO A 13 -4.08 18.03 12.92
N GLN A 14 -3.13 18.80 12.39
CA GLN A 14 -3.41 20.07 11.69
C GLN A 14 -4.09 19.86 10.32
N THR A 15 -3.95 18.67 9.73
CA THR A 15 -4.53 18.33 8.41
C THR A 15 -5.54 17.19 8.51
N THR A 16 -5.99 16.88 9.74
CA THR A 16 -6.96 15.83 10.03
C THR A 16 -8.26 16.44 10.54
N PHE A 17 -9.36 16.05 9.90
CA PHE A 17 -10.71 16.46 10.21
C PHE A 17 -11.49 15.24 10.71
N VAL A 18 -12.17 15.40 11.85
CA VAL A 18 -12.84 14.29 12.52
C VAL A 18 -14.30 14.62 12.76
N GLY A 19 -15.18 13.72 12.35
CA GLY A 19 -16.61 13.73 12.70
C GLY A 19 -16.93 12.59 13.67
N GLU A 20 -18.21 12.30 13.85
CA GLU A 20 -18.64 11.24 14.77
C GLU A 20 -18.19 9.84 14.32
N ARG A 21 -18.31 9.57 13.01
CA ARG A 21 -18.03 8.25 12.42
C ARG A 21 -17.08 8.29 11.22
N TRP A 22 -16.50 9.45 10.92
CA TRP A 22 -15.59 9.62 9.83
C TRP A 22 -14.34 10.40 10.24
N ARG A 23 -13.23 10.09 9.61
CA ARG A 23 -11.99 10.84 9.72
C ARG A 23 -11.37 11.02 8.33
N ILE A 24 -11.01 12.26 8.00
CA ILE A 24 -10.39 12.62 6.73
C ILE A 24 -9.09 13.34 7.02
N GLY A 25 -7.99 12.79 6.52
CA GLY A 25 -6.66 13.32 6.76
C GLY A 25 -5.85 13.52 5.48
N PHE A 26 -5.28 14.71 5.32
CA PHE A 26 -4.44 15.04 4.16
C PHE A 26 -2.98 14.83 4.52
N LEU A 27 -2.34 13.84 3.88
CA LEU A 27 -0.91 13.55 4.04
C LEU A 27 -0.06 14.50 3.19
N THR A 28 -0.54 14.77 1.94
CA THR A 28 0.02 15.77 1.03
C THR A 28 -1.12 16.55 0.36
N ASP A 29 -0.81 17.44 -0.56
CA ASP A 29 -1.82 18.11 -1.39
C ASP A 29 -2.57 17.17 -2.34
N ALA A 30 -2.04 15.95 -2.55
CA ALA A 30 -2.55 14.96 -3.49
C ALA A 30 -2.84 13.58 -2.88
N LEU A 31 -2.53 13.34 -1.60
CA LEU A 31 -2.77 12.08 -0.91
C LEU A 31 -3.65 12.30 0.30
N VAL A 32 -4.80 11.63 0.32
CA VAL A 32 -5.83 11.78 1.36
C VAL A 32 -6.18 10.41 1.93
N ARG A 33 -6.22 10.28 3.25
CA ARG A 33 -6.78 9.14 3.96
C ARG A 33 -8.25 9.40 4.25
N LEU A 34 -9.10 8.44 3.95
CA LEU A 34 -10.54 8.47 4.17
C LEU A 34 -10.92 7.27 5.03
N GLU A 35 -11.50 7.55 6.20
CA GLU A 35 -11.88 6.52 7.16
C GLU A 35 -13.34 6.64 7.54
N TRP A 36 -14.00 5.50 7.65
CA TRP A 36 -15.33 5.36 8.24
C TRP A 36 -15.33 4.27 9.30
N SER A 37 -15.89 4.56 10.46
CA SER A 37 -16.02 3.64 11.58
C SER A 37 -17.41 3.72 12.17
N ASP A 38 -18.14 2.62 12.20
CA ASP A 38 -19.48 2.57 12.82
C ASP A 38 -19.44 2.80 14.33
N SER A 39 -18.33 2.49 14.97
CA SER A 39 -18.10 2.74 16.40
C SER A 39 -17.55 4.12 16.71
N GLY A 40 -17.11 4.88 15.71
CA GLY A 40 -16.39 6.16 15.88
C GLY A 40 -14.96 6.00 16.42
N VAL A 41 -14.43 4.77 16.48
CA VAL A 41 -13.04 4.50 16.86
C VAL A 41 -12.22 4.33 15.59
N PHE A 42 -11.10 5.02 15.49
CA PHE A 42 -10.22 5.02 14.33
C PHE A 42 -8.89 4.37 14.63
N GLU A 43 -8.30 3.75 13.62
CA GLU A 43 -7.05 3.02 13.78
C GLU A 43 -5.83 3.95 13.60
N ASP A 44 -4.98 4.01 14.61
CA ASP A 44 -3.75 4.80 14.61
C ASP A 44 -2.47 3.94 14.65
N GLU A 45 -2.60 2.62 14.66
CA GLU A 45 -1.45 1.73 14.52
C GLU A 45 -1.06 1.56 13.04
N ALA A 46 0.20 1.22 12.80
CA ALA A 46 0.68 0.88 11.47
C ALA A 46 0.08 -0.44 10.99
N THR A 47 -0.05 -0.59 9.68
CA THR A 47 -0.49 -1.84 9.05
C THR A 47 0.66 -2.49 8.28
N GLN A 48 0.43 -3.68 7.73
CA GLN A 48 1.39 -4.33 6.83
C GLN A 48 1.68 -3.51 5.56
N VAL A 49 0.78 -2.62 5.17
CA VAL A 49 0.92 -1.79 3.97
C VAL A 49 1.33 -0.36 4.32
N VAL A 50 0.78 0.20 5.40
CA VAL A 50 0.95 1.60 5.76
C VAL A 50 1.72 1.73 7.07
N LEU A 51 2.96 2.20 6.98
CA LEU A 51 3.85 2.42 8.12
C LEU A 51 3.83 3.86 8.63
N ASN A 52 3.74 4.84 7.72
CA ASN A 52 3.88 6.25 8.06
C ASN A 52 2.70 7.06 7.55
N ARG A 53 2.10 7.86 8.43
CA ARG A 53 1.02 8.80 8.11
C ARG A 53 1.40 10.25 8.42
N SER A 54 2.66 10.49 8.80
CA SER A 54 3.22 11.81 9.02
C SER A 54 4.50 11.94 8.21
N PHE A 55 4.43 12.68 7.12
CA PHE A 55 5.55 12.89 6.22
C PHE A 55 6.41 14.07 6.70
N GLU A 56 7.71 14.04 6.39
CA GLU A 56 8.65 15.12 6.72
C GLU A 56 8.57 16.32 5.74
N GLN A 57 7.65 16.24 4.80
CA GLN A 57 7.40 17.28 3.81
C GLN A 57 6.61 18.46 4.40
N GLU A 58 6.52 19.55 3.63
CA GLU A 58 5.70 20.71 4.02
C GLU A 58 4.24 20.29 4.25
N THR A 59 3.68 20.73 5.37
CA THR A 59 2.28 20.49 5.72
C THR A 59 1.36 21.01 4.61
N PRO A 60 0.46 20.17 4.05
CA PRO A 60 -0.40 20.60 2.97
C PRO A 60 -1.36 21.70 3.41
N LYS A 61 -1.57 22.68 2.53
CA LYS A 61 -2.55 23.75 2.75
C LYS A 61 -3.94 23.25 2.35
N VAL A 62 -4.78 23.03 3.35
CA VAL A 62 -6.14 22.54 3.19
C VAL A 62 -7.13 23.64 3.54
N SER A 63 -7.97 24.04 2.60
CA SER A 63 -9.13 24.87 2.91
C SER A 63 -10.34 23.99 3.18
N TYR A 64 -11.11 24.32 4.20
CA TYR A 64 -12.32 23.62 4.58
C TYR A 64 -13.52 24.57 4.61
N SER A 65 -14.64 24.10 4.09
CA SER A 65 -15.94 24.78 4.21
C SER A 65 -17.08 23.78 4.31
N GLN A 66 -18.16 24.17 4.96
CA GLN A 66 -19.40 23.38 5.01
C GLN A 66 -20.53 24.21 4.42
N ARG A 67 -21.26 23.63 3.45
CA ARG A 67 -22.38 24.30 2.76
C ARG A 67 -23.52 23.31 2.52
N GLY A 68 -24.71 23.61 3.00
CA GLY A 68 -25.89 22.78 2.77
C GLY A 68 -25.76 21.35 3.28
N GLY A 69 -25.04 21.13 4.39
CA GLY A 69 -24.76 19.80 4.93
C GLY A 69 -23.53 19.10 4.33
N MET A 70 -23.01 19.60 3.19
CA MET A 70 -21.83 19.03 2.53
C MET A 70 -20.55 19.60 3.09
N HIS A 71 -19.61 18.74 3.41
CA HIS A 71 -18.23 19.07 3.74
C HIS A 71 -17.41 19.19 2.46
N VAL A 72 -16.64 20.24 2.32
CA VAL A 72 -15.78 20.50 1.15
C VAL A 72 -14.38 20.84 1.62
N TRP A 73 -13.41 20.03 1.19
CA TRP A 73 -11.98 20.31 1.38
C TRP A 73 -11.33 20.56 0.03
N GLU A 74 -10.42 21.52 0.01
CA GLU A 74 -9.64 21.82 -1.19
C GLU A 74 -8.16 21.99 -0.87
N THR A 75 -7.33 21.38 -1.72
CA THR A 75 -5.88 21.59 -1.79
C THR A 75 -5.51 22.11 -3.17
N ALA A 76 -4.21 22.19 -3.46
CA ALA A 76 -3.73 22.47 -4.81
C ALA A 76 -4.15 21.40 -5.82
N SER A 77 -4.26 20.13 -5.42
CA SER A 77 -4.45 18.98 -6.30
C SER A 77 -5.85 18.38 -6.27
N ILE A 78 -6.60 18.54 -5.20
CA ILE A 78 -7.89 17.87 -5.00
C ILE A 78 -8.97 18.82 -4.51
N ARG A 79 -10.22 18.55 -4.91
CA ARG A 79 -11.43 19.01 -4.25
C ARG A 79 -12.23 17.81 -3.82
N LEU A 80 -12.34 17.58 -2.51
CA LEU A 80 -13.09 16.48 -1.90
C LEU A 80 -14.43 17.02 -1.41
N VAL A 81 -15.52 16.30 -1.67
CA VAL A 81 -16.87 16.63 -1.25
C VAL A 81 -17.49 15.42 -0.56
N PHE A 82 -18.08 15.64 0.62
CA PHE A 82 -18.64 14.59 1.45
C PHE A 82 -19.89 15.05 2.19
N ASP A 83 -20.92 14.20 2.27
CA ASP A 83 -22.21 14.52 2.91
C ASP A 83 -22.24 14.27 4.42
N GLY A 84 -21.16 13.70 4.99
CA GLY A 84 -21.07 13.38 6.42
C GLY A 84 -21.77 12.08 6.83
N GLN A 85 -22.33 11.34 5.87
CA GLN A 85 -22.96 10.04 6.11
C GLN A 85 -22.00 8.88 5.80
N SER A 86 -22.46 7.63 5.87
CA SER A 86 -21.65 6.49 5.44
C SER A 86 -21.17 6.66 3.99
N PHE A 87 -19.95 6.23 3.71
CA PHE A 87 -19.37 6.38 2.38
C PHE A 87 -20.25 5.72 1.32
N SER A 88 -20.67 6.51 0.36
CA SER A 88 -21.50 6.09 -0.76
C SER A 88 -21.09 6.81 -2.03
N LYS A 89 -21.49 6.28 -3.18
CA LYS A 89 -21.20 6.85 -4.48
C LYS A 89 -21.74 8.28 -4.65
N GLU A 90 -22.89 8.54 -4.06
CA GLU A 90 -23.57 9.83 -4.11
C GLU A 90 -23.02 10.81 -3.05
N GLY A 91 -22.58 10.28 -1.89
CA GLY A 91 -22.20 11.06 -0.73
C GLY A 91 -20.72 11.48 -0.70
N LEU A 92 -19.83 10.72 -1.35
CA LEU A 92 -18.38 10.98 -1.32
C LEU A 92 -17.79 11.01 -2.72
N SER A 93 -17.22 12.17 -3.09
CA SER A 93 -16.57 12.35 -4.38
C SER A 93 -15.33 13.23 -4.31
N ALA A 94 -14.43 13.06 -5.25
CA ALA A 94 -13.20 13.84 -5.38
C ALA A 94 -12.95 14.26 -6.82
N VAL A 95 -12.60 15.53 -7.03
CA VAL A 95 -12.15 16.08 -8.30
C VAL A 95 -10.64 16.25 -8.27
N VAL A 96 -9.94 15.62 -9.21
CA VAL A 96 -8.50 15.76 -9.42
C VAL A 96 -8.23 17.02 -10.25
N LYS A 97 -7.69 18.08 -9.65
CA LYS A 97 -7.57 19.40 -10.29
C LYS A 97 -6.57 19.45 -11.45
N ASN A 98 -5.52 18.64 -11.40
CA ASN A 98 -4.38 18.68 -12.33
C ASN A 98 -4.29 17.44 -13.23
N ALA A 99 -5.39 16.70 -13.40
CA ALA A 99 -5.45 15.65 -14.40
C ALA A 99 -5.50 16.29 -15.80
N GLY A 100 -4.50 16.04 -16.61
CA GLY A 100 -4.34 16.65 -17.94
C GLY A 100 -5.56 16.43 -18.82
N GLY A 101 -6.29 17.50 -19.05
CA GLY A 101 -7.34 17.76 -20.01
C GLY A 101 -8.27 16.61 -20.34
N GLY A 102 -9.47 16.54 -19.79
CA GLY A 102 -10.46 15.62 -20.28
C GLY A 102 -11.53 15.21 -19.29
N PHE A 103 -12.47 14.48 -19.78
CA PHE A 103 -13.51 13.79 -19.04
C PHE A 103 -12.85 12.69 -18.18
N GLY A 104 -13.16 12.61 -16.89
CA GLY A 104 -12.66 11.53 -16.05
C GLY A 104 -11.80 11.96 -14.85
N THR A 105 -11.82 13.24 -14.50
CA THR A 105 -11.11 13.75 -13.33
C THR A 105 -11.91 13.64 -12.03
N THR A 106 -13.13 13.15 -12.09
CA THR A 106 -13.99 12.99 -10.91
C THR A 106 -14.04 11.51 -10.53
N TRP A 107 -13.75 11.23 -9.27
CA TRP A 107 -13.94 9.93 -8.63
C TRP A 107 -15.13 10.01 -7.68
N HIS A 108 -15.93 8.96 -7.64
CA HIS A 108 -16.93 8.72 -6.60
C HIS A 108 -16.55 7.48 -5.81
N TYR A 109 -16.92 7.42 -4.55
CA TYR A 109 -16.65 6.26 -3.72
C TYR A 109 -17.16 4.98 -4.40
N GLY A 110 -16.30 3.97 -4.47
CA GLY A 110 -16.58 2.70 -5.12
C GLY A 110 -16.36 2.68 -6.65
N ASP A 111 -15.98 3.82 -7.27
CA ASP A 111 -15.60 3.79 -8.69
C ASP A 111 -14.29 3.00 -8.89
N GLU A 112 -14.31 2.12 -9.87
CA GLU A 112 -13.12 1.45 -10.41
C GLU A 112 -12.57 2.28 -11.57
N GLY A 113 -11.27 2.58 -11.57
CA GLY A 113 -10.64 3.34 -12.66
C GLY A 113 -10.66 2.55 -13.98
N HIS A 114 -10.92 3.26 -15.08
CA HIS A 114 -10.97 2.66 -16.42
C HIS A 114 -9.60 2.60 -17.11
N ALA A 115 -8.69 3.50 -16.76
CA ALA A 115 -7.39 3.66 -17.39
C ALA A 115 -6.22 3.42 -16.40
N ASN A 116 -6.43 2.54 -15.42
CA ASN A 116 -5.39 2.13 -14.48
C ASN A 116 -4.27 1.39 -15.23
N LEU A 117 -3.01 1.73 -14.93
CA LEU A 117 -1.84 1.15 -15.58
C LEU A 117 -1.51 -0.26 -15.09
N LYS A 118 -2.31 -0.76 -14.13
CA LYS A 118 -2.19 -2.06 -13.51
C LYS A 118 -0.96 -2.18 -12.61
N GLY A 119 -0.93 -3.24 -11.83
CA GLY A 119 0.19 -3.61 -10.97
C GLY A 119 0.84 -4.92 -11.41
N THR A 120 1.16 -5.75 -10.45
CA THR A 120 1.70 -7.09 -10.68
C THR A 120 0.67 -8.16 -10.29
N ALA A 121 0.83 -9.36 -10.79
CA ALA A 121 0.15 -10.53 -10.26
C ALA A 121 0.83 -10.97 -8.95
N ARG A 122 0.05 -11.48 -8.01
CA ARG A 122 0.59 -12.03 -6.74
C ARG A 122 1.47 -13.25 -6.98
N THR A 123 1.09 -14.09 -7.92
CA THR A 123 1.80 -15.31 -8.30
C THR A 123 1.59 -15.57 -9.79
N LEU A 124 2.55 -16.22 -10.39
CA LEU A 124 2.45 -16.73 -11.77
C LEU A 124 2.30 -18.27 -11.80
N ASP A 125 2.04 -18.90 -10.65
CA ASP A 125 1.82 -20.34 -10.60
C ASP A 125 0.62 -20.75 -11.46
N GLY A 126 0.83 -21.75 -12.32
CA GLY A 126 -0.19 -22.24 -13.23
C GLY A 126 -0.55 -21.30 -14.37
N VAL A 127 0.16 -20.20 -14.55
CA VAL A 127 -0.02 -19.29 -15.67
C VAL A 127 0.70 -19.80 -16.90
N ASP A 128 -0.06 -20.01 -17.99
CA ASP A 128 0.47 -20.35 -19.31
C ASP A 128 0.10 -19.23 -20.29
N GLY A 129 1.01 -18.30 -20.48
CA GLY A 129 0.83 -17.11 -21.32
C GLY A 129 0.42 -15.86 -20.55
N ALA A 130 -0.59 -15.14 -21.06
CA ALA A 130 -1.04 -13.88 -20.46
C ALA A 130 -1.82 -14.11 -19.16
N CYS A 131 -1.63 -13.21 -18.18
CA CYS A 131 -2.45 -13.17 -16.97
C CYS A 131 -2.98 -11.76 -16.72
N GLU A 132 -4.11 -11.67 -16.00
CA GLU A 132 -4.60 -10.40 -15.53
C GLU A 132 -3.74 -9.85 -14.41
N LEU A 133 -3.40 -8.57 -14.50
CA LEU A 133 -2.72 -7.82 -13.45
C LEU A 133 -3.75 -7.09 -12.59
N GLY A 134 -3.53 -7.06 -11.28
CA GLY A 134 -4.34 -6.28 -10.36
C GLY A 134 -4.23 -4.77 -10.60
N MET A 135 -5.13 -4.00 -9.98
CA MET A 135 -5.10 -2.55 -10.01
C MET A 135 -3.80 -2.04 -9.36
N GLY A 136 -3.14 -1.12 -10.03
CA GLY A 136 -1.92 -0.48 -9.58
C GLY A 136 -2.15 0.92 -9.04
N LEU A 137 -1.07 1.52 -8.53
CA LEU A 137 -1.08 2.88 -7.99
C LEU A 137 -1.25 3.96 -9.05
N LEU A 138 -0.85 3.69 -10.29
CA LEU A 138 -0.81 4.67 -11.36
C LEU A 138 -1.98 4.49 -12.33
N SER A 139 -2.57 5.60 -12.73
CA SER A 139 -3.72 5.60 -13.65
C SER A 139 -3.70 6.82 -14.56
N ARG A 140 -4.16 6.66 -15.80
CA ARG A 140 -4.43 7.79 -16.72
C ARG A 140 -5.71 8.53 -16.35
N ASP A 141 -6.56 7.96 -15.48
CA ASP A 141 -7.69 8.68 -14.88
C ASP A 141 -7.21 9.79 -13.93
N GLY A 142 -5.92 9.80 -13.58
CA GLY A 142 -5.29 10.78 -12.70
C GLY A 142 -5.45 10.48 -11.22
N TRP A 143 -6.08 9.36 -10.86
CA TRP A 143 -6.31 8.92 -9.50
C TRP A 143 -6.18 7.40 -9.34
N ALA A 144 -5.91 6.98 -8.11
CA ALA A 144 -5.96 5.59 -7.68
C ALA A 144 -6.40 5.52 -6.22
N VAL A 145 -6.93 4.37 -5.82
CA VAL A 145 -7.33 4.08 -4.43
C VAL A 145 -6.51 2.91 -3.93
N LEU A 146 -5.90 3.08 -2.76
CA LEU A 146 -5.30 2.00 -2.00
C LEU A 146 -6.24 1.68 -0.84
N ASP A 147 -6.81 0.47 -0.81
CA ASP A 147 -7.65 -0.01 0.27
C ASP A 147 -6.81 -0.75 1.30
N ASP A 148 -6.72 -0.18 2.49
CA ASP A 148 -5.99 -0.72 3.64
C ASP A 148 -6.92 -1.33 4.70
N SER A 149 -8.24 -1.34 4.43
CA SER A 149 -9.28 -1.74 5.40
C SER A 149 -9.10 -3.15 5.95
N GLN A 150 -8.55 -4.07 5.14
CA GLN A 150 -8.34 -5.47 5.51
C GLN A 150 -6.90 -5.82 5.90
N SER A 151 -6.00 -4.83 5.87
CA SER A 151 -4.60 -5.06 6.25
C SER A 151 -4.47 -5.35 7.74
N ASN A 152 -3.63 -6.32 8.08
CA ASN A 152 -3.30 -6.60 9.48
C ASN A 152 -2.48 -5.47 10.09
N LEU A 153 -2.69 -5.24 11.38
CA LEU A 153 -1.95 -4.26 12.16
C LEU A 153 -0.58 -4.83 12.58
N LEU A 154 0.43 -3.97 12.61
CA LEU A 154 1.75 -4.33 13.12
C LEU A 154 1.76 -4.17 14.64
N GLN A 155 2.11 -5.23 15.35
CA GLN A 155 2.38 -5.15 16.78
C GLN A 155 3.82 -4.68 17.01
N ALA A 156 3.96 -3.48 17.54
CA ALA A 156 5.26 -2.86 17.83
C ALA A 156 5.70 -3.08 19.28
N ASP A 157 5.47 -4.27 19.86
CA ASP A 157 6.07 -4.58 21.16
C ASP A 157 7.52 -5.08 21.00
N GLU A 158 8.34 -4.84 22.02
CA GLU A 158 9.77 -5.17 21.99
C GLU A 158 10.02 -6.69 21.93
N ALA A 159 9.10 -7.52 22.41
CA ALA A 159 9.18 -8.97 22.36
C ALA A 159 8.80 -9.49 20.96
N ALA A 160 7.77 -8.93 20.34
CA ALA A 160 7.39 -9.22 18.96
C ALA A 160 8.49 -8.80 17.97
N CYS A 161 9.18 -7.69 18.23
CA CYS A 161 10.33 -7.25 17.45
C CYS A 161 11.51 -8.23 17.47
N LYS A 162 11.71 -8.96 18.57
CA LYS A 162 12.74 -10.00 18.68
C LYS A 162 12.37 -11.30 17.95
N ALA A 163 11.08 -11.57 17.80
CA ALA A 163 10.54 -12.77 17.16
C ALA A 163 10.18 -12.57 15.67
N GLY A 164 10.30 -11.35 15.15
CA GLY A 164 9.79 -10.93 13.85
C GLY A 164 8.51 -10.09 14.02
N CYS A 165 8.13 -9.33 12.99
CA CYS A 165 6.89 -8.56 13.03
C CYS A 165 5.68 -9.49 13.20
N VAL A 166 5.01 -9.39 14.34
CA VAL A 166 3.73 -10.08 14.57
C VAL A 166 2.63 -9.17 14.07
N THR A 167 1.76 -9.71 13.22
CA THR A 167 0.57 -9.01 12.73
C THR A 167 -0.65 -9.53 13.45
N ARG A 168 -1.62 -8.66 13.70
CA ARG A 168 -2.95 -9.03 14.18
C ARG A 168 -4.02 -8.45 13.26
N PRO A 169 -5.16 -9.13 13.10
CA PRO A 169 -6.26 -8.57 12.32
C PRO A 169 -6.81 -7.32 13.00
N ARG A 170 -7.43 -6.45 12.22
CA ARG A 170 -8.23 -5.34 12.76
C ARG A 170 -9.40 -5.87 13.58
N GLY A 171 -9.70 -5.20 14.68
CA GLY A 171 -10.80 -5.62 15.58
C GLY A 171 -12.19 -5.24 15.09
N HIS A 172 -12.30 -4.41 14.04
CA HIS A 172 -13.54 -3.81 13.58
C HIS A 172 -13.63 -3.85 12.05
N SER A 173 -14.86 -3.91 11.53
CA SER A 173 -15.15 -3.68 10.11
C SER A 173 -15.13 -2.17 9.85
N GLU A 174 -14.03 -1.67 9.37
CA GLU A 174 -13.79 -0.26 9.12
C GLU A 174 -13.39 -0.04 7.67
N ILE A 175 -13.69 1.15 7.14
CA ILE A 175 -13.17 1.60 5.87
C ILE A 175 -11.95 2.46 6.15
N ASP A 176 -10.82 2.13 5.55
CA ASP A 176 -9.56 2.87 5.63
C ASP A 176 -8.89 2.85 4.26
N ILE A 177 -9.13 3.89 3.49
CA ILE A 177 -8.64 3.99 2.12
C ILE A 177 -7.79 5.23 1.93
N TYR A 178 -6.81 5.12 1.02
CA TYR A 178 -5.93 6.21 0.63
C TYR A 178 -6.22 6.58 -0.82
N PHE A 179 -6.67 7.81 -1.03
CA PHE A 179 -6.97 8.35 -2.34
C PHE A 179 -5.77 9.13 -2.87
N PHE A 180 -5.19 8.65 -3.96
CA PHE A 180 -4.06 9.25 -4.68
C PHE A 180 -4.57 10.08 -5.85
N SER A 181 -4.34 11.39 -5.83
CA SER A 181 -4.88 12.37 -6.79
C SER A 181 -3.73 13.11 -7.48
N TYR A 182 -2.83 12.35 -8.09
CA TYR A 182 -1.58 12.90 -8.65
C TYR A 182 -1.68 13.33 -10.10
N GLY A 183 -2.80 13.09 -10.79
CA GLY A 183 -2.90 13.34 -12.21
C GLY A 183 -1.86 12.53 -12.99
N ASN A 184 -1.02 13.22 -13.76
CA ASN A 184 0.09 12.60 -14.49
C ASN A 184 1.46 12.68 -13.75
N ARG A 185 1.48 13.13 -12.49
CA ARG A 185 2.67 13.19 -11.65
C ARG A 185 3.04 11.82 -11.08
N TYR A 186 3.29 10.84 -11.93
CA TYR A 186 3.49 9.44 -11.55
C TYR A 186 4.68 9.23 -10.61
N ALA A 187 5.79 9.97 -10.81
CA ALA A 187 6.96 9.89 -9.94
C ALA A 187 6.65 10.37 -8.52
N ASP A 188 5.83 11.42 -8.38
CA ASP A 188 5.40 11.92 -7.07
C ASP A 188 4.49 10.92 -6.36
N ALA A 189 3.56 10.29 -7.08
CA ALA A 189 2.71 9.23 -6.54
C ALA A 189 3.53 8.06 -5.98
N ILE A 190 4.54 7.61 -6.73
CA ILE A 190 5.44 6.53 -6.28
C ILE A 190 6.27 6.98 -5.06
N ARG A 191 6.84 8.19 -5.09
CA ARG A 191 7.61 8.72 -3.96
C ARG A 191 6.76 8.76 -2.68
N ASP A 192 5.56 9.31 -2.77
CA ASP A 192 4.69 9.47 -1.61
C ASP A 192 4.11 8.12 -1.15
N PHE A 193 3.93 7.16 -2.06
CA PHE A 193 3.64 5.78 -1.69
C PHE A 193 4.79 5.16 -0.87
N TYR A 194 6.04 5.35 -1.27
CA TYR A 194 7.18 4.89 -0.47
C TYR A 194 7.34 5.64 0.86
N CYS A 195 6.92 6.90 0.93
CA CYS A 195 6.81 7.58 2.23
C CYS A 195 5.77 6.91 3.12
N LEU A 196 4.63 6.52 2.54
CA LEU A 196 3.51 5.87 3.23
C LEU A 196 3.86 4.44 3.68
N SER A 197 4.34 3.62 2.76
CA SER A 197 4.59 2.18 2.97
C SER A 197 5.97 1.84 3.52
N GLY A 198 6.88 2.82 3.55
CA GLY A 198 8.28 2.61 3.85
C GLY A 198 9.11 2.17 2.62
N PRO A 199 10.44 2.19 2.74
CA PRO A 199 11.33 1.83 1.65
C PRO A 199 11.27 0.33 1.36
N THR A 200 11.38 -0.03 0.09
CA THR A 200 11.57 -1.43 -0.30
C THR A 200 12.86 -1.98 0.32
N PRO A 201 12.83 -3.08 1.06
CA PRO A 201 14.02 -3.67 1.64
C PRO A 201 14.96 -4.18 0.53
N LEU A 202 16.26 -3.98 0.73
CA LEU A 202 17.25 -4.56 -0.16
C LEU A 202 17.28 -6.07 0.01
N LEU A 203 17.18 -6.80 -1.09
CA LEU A 203 17.34 -8.24 -1.08
C LEU A 203 18.79 -8.60 -0.68
N PRO A 204 18.99 -9.69 0.06
CA PRO A 204 20.32 -10.19 0.33
C PRO A 204 21.00 -10.62 -0.98
N ARG A 205 22.32 -10.41 -1.08
CA ARG A 205 23.06 -10.68 -2.32
C ARG A 205 22.89 -12.12 -2.84
N TRP A 206 22.81 -13.08 -1.94
CA TRP A 206 22.62 -14.49 -2.33
C TRP A 206 21.28 -14.74 -3.06
N ALA A 207 20.23 -13.96 -2.76
CA ALA A 207 18.94 -14.09 -3.43
C ALA A 207 18.98 -13.63 -4.90
N LEU A 208 19.98 -12.84 -5.28
CA LEU A 208 20.20 -12.36 -6.65
C LEU A 208 21.17 -13.25 -7.45
N GLY A 209 21.71 -14.30 -6.83
CA GLY A 209 22.61 -15.23 -7.47
C GLY A 209 21.89 -16.37 -8.21
N ASN A 210 22.66 -17.35 -8.60
CA ASN A 210 22.15 -18.54 -9.28
C ASN A 210 21.51 -19.51 -8.27
N TRP A 211 20.33 -19.98 -8.57
CA TRP A 211 19.56 -20.90 -7.74
C TRP A 211 19.56 -22.27 -8.39
N TRP A 212 19.91 -23.33 -7.62
CA TRP A 212 19.71 -24.71 -7.98
C TRP A 212 18.44 -25.24 -7.34
N SER A 213 17.52 -25.77 -8.14
CA SER A 213 16.34 -26.49 -7.69
C SER A 213 16.04 -27.65 -8.62
N ARG A 214 15.68 -28.79 -8.07
CA ARG A 214 15.19 -29.94 -8.81
C ARG A 214 14.21 -30.71 -7.95
N TYR A 215 13.04 -30.97 -8.49
CA TYR A 215 12.08 -31.90 -7.89
C TYR A 215 12.60 -33.35 -8.12
N TYR A 216 13.22 -33.90 -7.09
CA TYR A 216 13.82 -35.24 -7.10
C TYR A 216 14.03 -35.70 -5.64
N PRO A 217 13.71 -36.99 -5.31
CA PRO A 217 13.82 -37.51 -3.94
C PRO A 217 15.33 -37.84 -3.61
N TYR A 218 16.07 -36.80 -3.27
CA TYR A 218 17.45 -36.94 -2.82
C TYR A 218 17.53 -37.46 -1.39
N SER A 219 18.40 -38.42 -1.15
CA SER A 219 18.92 -38.66 0.19
C SER A 219 19.88 -37.51 0.58
N GLN A 220 20.10 -37.32 1.87
CA GLN A 220 21.09 -36.35 2.36
C GLN A 220 22.47 -36.52 1.73
N GLY A 221 22.95 -37.79 1.61
CA GLY A 221 24.25 -38.08 1.05
C GLY A 221 24.36 -37.71 -0.43
N GLU A 222 23.34 -38.03 -1.24
CA GLU A 222 23.29 -37.69 -2.66
C GLU A 222 23.22 -36.17 -2.86
N TYR A 223 22.47 -35.47 -2.04
CA TYR A 223 22.34 -34.02 -2.18
C TYR A 223 23.65 -33.30 -1.83
N LEU A 224 24.32 -33.70 -0.74
CA LEU A 224 25.65 -33.17 -0.40
C LEU A 224 26.69 -33.45 -1.45
N ALA A 225 26.75 -34.70 -1.95
CA ALA A 225 27.67 -35.09 -3.03
C ALA A 225 27.43 -34.28 -4.33
N LEU A 226 26.15 -33.93 -4.61
CA LEU A 226 25.84 -33.07 -5.74
C LEU A 226 26.35 -31.61 -5.53
N MET A 227 26.27 -31.10 -4.32
CA MET A 227 26.80 -29.75 -3.98
C MET A 227 28.33 -29.75 -4.11
N ASP A 228 29.00 -30.78 -3.61
CA ASP A 228 30.46 -30.94 -3.74
C ASP A 228 30.86 -30.97 -5.21
N ARG A 229 30.15 -31.75 -6.03
CA ARG A 229 30.40 -31.84 -7.48
C ARG A 229 30.23 -30.48 -8.19
N PHE A 230 29.21 -29.69 -7.86
CA PHE A 230 29.08 -28.33 -8.41
C PHE A 230 30.29 -27.46 -8.07
N SER A 231 30.80 -27.58 -6.85
CA SER A 231 32.02 -26.88 -6.42
C SER A 231 33.26 -27.34 -7.18
N GLU A 232 33.46 -28.66 -7.36
CA GLU A 232 34.59 -29.24 -8.10
C GLU A 232 34.57 -28.85 -9.57
N GLU A 233 33.40 -28.85 -10.20
CA GLU A 233 33.23 -28.43 -11.60
C GLU A 233 33.21 -26.89 -11.79
N GLY A 234 33.32 -26.11 -10.71
CA GLY A 234 33.35 -24.65 -10.77
C GLY A 234 32.02 -24.02 -11.19
N ILE A 235 30.91 -24.71 -10.98
CA ILE A 235 29.56 -24.18 -11.27
C ILE A 235 29.10 -23.32 -10.12
N PRO A 236 29.03 -21.98 -10.29
CA PRO A 236 28.66 -21.09 -9.20
C PRO A 236 27.16 -21.12 -8.98
N PHE A 237 26.75 -21.27 -7.75
CA PHE A 237 25.38 -20.99 -7.29
C PHE A 237 25.41 -20.46 -5.86
N THR A 238 24.35 -19.77 -5.45
CA THR A 238 24.26 -19.10 -4.14
C THR A 238 23.16 -19.70 -3.27
N THR A 239 22.25 -20.43 -3.87
CA THR A 239 21.11 -21.04 -3.17
C THR A 239 20.87 -22.45 -3.70
N ALA A 240 20.81 -23.39 -2.78
CA ALA A 240 20.41 -24.76 -3.05
C ALA A 240 19.06 -25.01 -2.40
N VAL A 241 18.08 -25.42 -3.22
CA VAL A 241 16.69 -25.62 -2.79
C VAL A 241 16.46 -27.10 -2.53
N LEU A 242 15.93 -27.43 -1.34
CA LEU A 242 15.28 -28.70 -1.06
C LEU A 242 13.82 -28.58 -1.46
N ASP A 243 13.42 -29.31 -2.47
CA ASP A 243 12.04 -29.36 -2.95
C ASP A 243 11.22 -30.39 -2.17
N MET A 244 9.95 -30.57 -2.50
CA MET A 244 9.13 -31.63 -1.92
C MET A 244 9.81 -33.01 -2.09
N ASP A 245 9.44 -33.99 -1.30
CA ASP A 245 10.03 -35.36 -1.30
C ASP A 245 11.50 -35.44 -0.80
N TRP A 246 11.84 -34.61 0.20
CA TRP A 246 13.11 -34.69 0.95
C TRP A 246 12.98 -35.57 2.19
#